data_836d8a30ef00c5e91aa5e2cf9b5dbdcb
#
_entry.id   836d8a30ef00c5e91aa5e2cf9b5dbdcb
#
_cell.length_a   1.000
_cell.length_b   1.000
_cell.length_c   1.000
_cell.angle_alpha   90.00
_cell.angle_beta   90.00
_cell.angle_gamma   90.00
#
_symmetry.space_group_name_H-M   'P 1'
#
loop_
_entity.id
_entity.type
_entity.pdbx_description
1 polymer ?
#
loop_
_entity_poly.entity_id
_entity_poly.type
_entity_poly.pdbx_seq_one_letter_code
_entity_poly.pdbx_strand_id
1 'polypeptide(L)'
;MGSKLGTPLPRRSPPWLWVVVAGLPAAYLAWNAHWTSAAVLGGIACVIALIPRLSKPEYETVQVDDAGVHRVDGEIEERIDWSAVEEILIITTDQGPYQEDVFFALGGLDGKGCLVPHEAAVRTKLLDELQTRFPGLDDSMVIKAMGSTSNNTFLIWKKLS
;
A
#
# COMPACT_ATOMS: atom_id res chain seq x y z
N MET A 1 29.13 0.18 33.77
CA MET A 1 29.15 0.78 32.41
C MET A 1 29.27 -0.35 31.39
N GLY A 2 28.16 -0.85 30.89
CA GLY A 2 28.08 -1.96 29.92
C GLY A 2 27.60 -1.43 28.58
N SER A 3 28.51 -1.37 27.60
CA SER A 3 28.18 -0.99 26.23
C SER A 3 27.36 -2.11 25.57
N LYS A 4 26.09 -1.84 25.24
CA LYS A 4 25.30 -2.72 24.38
C LYS A 4 25.82 -2.61 22.95
N LEU A 5 26.55 -3.63 22.50
CA LEU A 5 26.86 -3.82 21.08
C LEU A 5 25.55 -4.06 20.33
N GLY A 6 25.21 -3.12 19.46
CA GLY A 6 24.09 -3.26 18.54
C GLY A 6 24.32 -4.41 17.57
N THR A 7 23.37 -5.31 17.46
CA THR A 7 23.37 -6.39 16.46
C THR A 7 23.36 -5.77 15.07
N PRO A 8 24.27 -6.16 14.17
CA PRO A 8 24.26 -5.67 12.80
C PRO A 8 23.03 -6.19 12.06
N LEU A 9 22.33 -5.28 11.38
CA LEU A 9 21.18 -5.61 10.52
C LEU A 9 21.62 -6.60 9.43
N PRO A 10 20.79 -7.59 9.08
CA PRO A 10 21.11 -8.52 8.01
C PRO A 10 21.29 -7.75 6.70
N ARG A 11 22.48 -7.84 6.09
CA ARG A 11 22.75 -7.31 4.76
C ARG A 11 21.83 -8.00 3.77
N ARG A 12 20.91 -7.26 3.14
CA ARG A 12 20.16 -7.76 1.99
C ARG A 12 21.17 -8.16 0.91
N SER A 13 21.13 -9.42 0.52
CA SER A 13 21.96 -9.93 -0.57
C SER A 13 21.59 -9.16 -1.86
N PRO A 14 22.57 -8.66 -2.62
CA PRO A 14 22.30 -7.93 -3.85
C PRO A 14 21.61 -8.85 -4.87
N PRO A 15 20.66 -8.33 -5.66
CA PRO A 15 19.81 -9.14 -6.57
C PRO A 15 20.60 -9.95 -7.61
N TRP A 16 21.81 -9.53 -7.96
CA TRP A 16 22.66 -10.27 -8.91
C TRP A 16 23.17 -11.61 -8.35
N LEU A 17 23.27 -11.77 -7.03
CA LEU A 17 23.65 -13.04 -6.40
C LEU A 17 22.69 -14.18 -6.74
N TRP A 18 21.39 -13.89 -6.83
CA TRP A 18 20.38 -14.90 -7.19
C TRP A 18 20.47 -15.32 -8.65
N VAL A 19 20.86 -14.41 -9.53
CA VAL A 19 21.11 -14.72 -10.96
C VAL A 19 22.30 -15.67 -11.11
N VAL A 20 23.35 -15.46 -10.32
CA VAL A 20 24.53 -16.34 -10.34
C VAL A 20 24.20 -17.72 -9.77
N VAL A 21 23.46 -17.77 -8.65
CA VAL A 21 23.07 -19.04 -7.99
C VAL A 21 22.15 -19.87 -8.87
N ALA A 22 21.24 -19.25 -9.64
CA ALA A 22 20.34 -19.97 -10.55
C ALA A 22 21.01 -20.29 -11.92
N GLY A 23 21.93 -19.47 -12.38
CA GLY A 23 22.60 -19.63 -13.66
C GLY A 23 23.65 -20.76 -13.70
N LEU A 24 24.37 -20.96 -12.61
CA LEU A 24 25.42 -22.02 -12.51
C LEU A 24 24.86 -23.44 -12.69
N PRO A 25 23.74 -23.85 -12.03
CA PRO A 25 23.13 -25.16 -12.26
C PRO A 25 22.62 -25.35 -13.68
N ALA A 26 22.07 -24.29 -14.29
CA ALA A 26 21.57 -24.36 -15.68
C ALA A 26 22.72 -24.59 -16.66
N ALA A 27 23.84 -23.91 -16.50
CA ALA A 27 25.04 -24.10 -17.31
C ALA A 27 25.63 -25.50 -17.13
N TYR A 28 25.65 -26.06 -15.93
CA TYR A 28 26.12 -27.42 -15.65
C TYR A 28 25.25 -28.46 -16.29
N LEU A 29 23.92 -28.33 -16.23
CA LEU A 29 22.96 -29.25 -16.87
C LEU A 29 23.02 -29.20 -18.40
N ALA A 30 23.23 -28.02 -18.98
CA ALA A 30 23.42 -27.86 -20.43
C ALA A 30 24.69 -28.57 -20.91
N TRP A 31 25.78 -28.45 -20.14
CA TRP A 31 27.04 -29.13 -20.44
C TRP A 31 26.91 -30.66 -20.47
N ASN A 32 26.05 -31.26 -19.65
CA ASN A 32 25.80 -32.70 -19.59
C ASN A 32 24.70 -33.18 -20.53
N ALA A 33 24.40 -32.44 -21.61
CA ALA A 33 23.39 -32.77 -22.64
C ALA A 33 21.93 -32.80 -22.13
N HIS A 34 21.64 -32.20 -20.96
CA HIS A 34 20.29 -32.06 -20.41
C HIS A 34 19.63 -30.72 -20.83
N TRP A 35 19.62 -30.46 -22.12
CA TRP A 35 19.15 -29.18 -22.70
C TRP A 35 17.74 -28.78 -22.28
N THR A 36 16.83 -29.75 -22.13
CA THR A 36 15.45 -29.49 -21.73
C THR A 36 15.39 -28.95 -20.29
N SER A 37 16.13 -29.55 -19.37
CA SER A 37 16.19 -29.09 -17.97
C SER A 37 16.87 -27.73 -17.86
N ALA A 38 17.92 -27.48 -18.65
CA ALA A 38 18.60 -26.16 -18.68
C ALA A 38 17.67 -25.06 -19.22
N ALA A 39 16.88 -25.36 -20.26
CA ALA A 39 15.91 -24.43 -20.83
C ALA A 39 14.79 -24.06 -19.82
N VAL A 40 14.28 -25.06 -19.09
CA VAL A 40 13.26 -24.83 -18.05
C VAL A 40 13.81 -23.98 -16.90
N LEU A 41 15.00 -24.27 -16.38
CA LEU A 41 15.61 -23.50 -15.31
C LEU A 41 15.97 -22.07 -15.76
N GLY A 42 16.47 -21.92 -16.99
CA GLY A 42 16.73 -20.61 -17.59
C GLY A 42 15.46 -19.79 -17.78
N GLY A 43 14.37 -20.43 -18.22
CA GLY A 43 13.06 -19.82 -18.36
C GLY A 43 12.50 -19.32 -17.01
N ILE A 44 12.56 -20.14 -15.98
CA ILE A 44 12.12 -19.77 -14.62
C ILE A 44 12.95 -18.61 -14.07
N ALA A 45 14.28 -18.65 -14.23
CA ALA A 45 15.15 -17.56 -13.79
C ALA A 45 14.85 -16.25 -14.51
N CYS A 46 14.53 -16.30 -15.81
CA CYS A 46 14.15 -15.14 -16.61
C CYS A 46 12.81 -14.56 -16.14
N VAL A 47 11.82 -15.41 -15.87
CA VAL A 47 10.51 -15.00 -15.33
C VAL A 47 10.69 -14.33 -13.97
N ILE A 48 11.45 -14.94 -13.05
CA ILE A 48 11.71 -14.35 -11.72
C ILE A 48 12.45 -13.01 -11.83
N ALA A 49 13.37 -12.85 -12.79
CA ALA A 49 14.08 -11.59 -13.01
C ALA A 49 13.20 -10.50 -13.65
N LEU A 50 12.14 -10.89 -14.38
CA LEU A 50 11.19 -9.98 -15.03
C LEU A 50 10.05 -9.55 -14.09
N ILE A 51 9.67 -10.37 -13.13
CA ILE A 51 8.60 -10.04 -12.16
C ILE A 51 8.79 -8.65 -11.53
N PRO A 52 9.97 -8.25 -11.02
CA PRO A 52 10.15 -6.90 -10.45
C PRO A 52 10.08 -5.76 -11.48
N ARG A 53 10.23 -6.08 -12.79
CA ARG A 53 10.13 -5.08 -13.85
C ARG A 53 8.72 -4.93 -14.41
N LEU A 54 7.91 -5.98 -14.30
CA LEU A 54 6.49 -5.97 -14.67
C LEU A 54 5.62 -5.44 -13.53
N SER A 55 6.02 -5.68 -12.29
CA SER A 55 5.46 -5.04 -11.11
C SER A 55 6.23 -3.74 -10.86
N LYS A 56 6.00 -2.70 -11.69
CA LYS A 56 6.21 -1.34 -11.18
C LYS A 56 5.26 -1.23 -9.98
N PRO A 57 5.76 -1.05 -8.76
CA PRO A 57 4.90 -0.53 -7.73
C PRO A 57 4.45 0.84 -8.27
N GLU A 58 3.20 0.93 -8.66
CA GLU A 58 2.53 2.19 -8.85
C GLU A 58 2.56 2.81 -7.46
N TYR A 59 3.50 3.74 -7.26
CA TYR A 59 3.67 4.37 -5.95
C TYR A 59 2.52 5.33 -5.80
N GLU A 60 1.47 4.82 -5.19
CA GLU A 60 0.44 5.68 -4.65
C GLU A 60 1.09 6.63 -3.64
N THR A 61 1.06 7.90 -3.95
CA THR A 61 1.57 8.95 -3.08
C THR A 61 0.40 9.67 -2.45
N VAL A 62 0.26 9.53 -1.14
CA VAL A 62 -0.70 10.30 -0.34
C VAL A 62 0.08 11.31 0.51
N GLN A 63 -0.30 12.57 0.41
CA GLN A 63 0.21 13.69 1.21
C GLN A 63 -0.94 14.29 2.01
N VAL A 64 -0.69 14.49 3.28
CA VAL A 64 -1.62 15.16 4.22
C VAL A 64 -0.88 16.36 4.77
N ASP A 65 -1.42 17.54 4.53
CA ASP A 65 -0.82 18.81 4.94
C ASP A 65 -1.86 19.75 5.58
N ASP A 66 -1.47 20.98 5.89
CA ASP A 66 -2.37 21.97 6.49
C ASP A 66 -3.50 22.41 5.56
N ALA A 67 -3.37 22.25 4.24
CA ALA A 67 -4.36 22.63 3.26
C ALA A 67 -5.40 21.51 3.05
N GLY A 68 -4.98 20.26 3.05
CA GLY A 68 -5.89 19.15 2.74
C GLY A 68 -5.19 17.81 2.55
N VAL A 69 -5.84 16.96 1.77
CA VAL A 69 -5.34 15.64 1.36
C VAL A 69 -5.17 15.63 -0.14
N HIS A 70 -4.03 15.15 -0.58
CA HIS A 70 -3.67 15.00 -1.99
C HIS A 70 -3.18 13.57 -2.23
N ARG A 71 -3.79 12.88 -3.19
CA ARG A 71 -3.44 11.52 -3.61
C ARG A 71 -3.10 11.51 -5.09
N VAL A 72 -2.02 10.85 -5.43
CA VAL A 72 -1.63 10.55 -6.81
C VAL A 72 -1.46 9.05 -6.94
N ASP A 73 -2.19 8.45 -7.86
CA ASP A 73 -2.18 7.03 -8.18
C ASP A 73 -2.12 6.86 -9.70
N GLY A 74 -0.90 6.72 -10.21
CA GLY A 74 -0.65 6.72 -11.66
C GLY A 74 -1.06 8.03 -12.32
N GLU A 75 -2.10 7.99 -13.16
CA GLU A 75 -2.67 9.16 -13.83
C GLU A 75 -3.84 9.81 -13.07
N ILE A 76 -4.26 9.16 -11.97
CA ILE A 76 -5.37 9.66 -11.14
C ILE A 76 -4.80 10.60 -10.09
N GLU A 77 -5.27 11.84 -10.10
CA GLU A 77 -4.96 12.85 -9.09
C GLU A 77 -6.24 13.26 -8.38
N GLU A 78 -6.27 13.01 -7.07
CA GLU A 78 -7.38 13.37 -6.19
C GLU A 78 -6.89 14.38 -5.16
N ARG A 79 -7.65 15.43 -4.95
CA ARG A 79 -7.35 16.46 -3.96
C ARG A 79 -8.61 16.96 -3.30
N ILE A 80 -8.55 17.12 -1.99
CA ILE A 80 -9.61 17.77 -1.22
C ILE A 80 -9.01 18.68 -0.15
N ASP A 81 -9.45 19.93 -0.12
CA ASP A 81 -9.08 20.87 0.93
C ASP A 81 -9.95 20.62 2.18
N TRP A 82 -9.38 20.78 3.38
CA TRP A 82 -10.10 20.50 4.63
C TRP A 82 -11.43 21.27 4.75
N SER A 83 -11.47 22.51 4.28
CA SER A 83 -12.68 23.35 4.30
C SER A 83 -13.79 22.87 3.35
N ALA A 84 -13.44 22.09 2.33
CA ALA A 84 -14.35 21.56 1.34
C ALA A 84 -14.93 20.18 1.71
N VAL A 85 -14.43 19.56 2.80
CA VAL A 85 -14.93 18.27 3.28
C VAL A 85 -16.35 18.46 3.83
N GLU A 86 -17.29 17.68 3.32
CA GLU A 86 -18.71 17.67 3.74
C GLU A 86 -19.07 16.38 4.48
N GLU A 87 -18.38 15.28 4.14
CA GLU A 87 -18.55 13.99 4.83
C GLU A 87 -17.29 13.16 4.80
N ILE A 88 -17.12 12.29 5.80
CA ILE A 88 -16.03 11.35 5.90
C ILE A 88 -16.62 9.96 6.13
N LEU A 89 -16.19 9.03 5.29
CA LEU A 89 -16.65 7.65 5.30
C LEU A 89 -15.44 6.70 5.45
N ILE A 90 -15.67 5.55 6.04
CA ILE A 90 -14.77 4.40 5.92
C ILE A 90 -15.47 3.36 5.07
N ILE A 91 -14.83 2.94 3.99
CA ILE A 91 -15.31 1.89 3.09
C ILE A 91 -14.48 0.65 3.36
N THR A 92 -15.14 -0.47 3.61
CA THR A 92 -14.48 -1.77 3.77
C THR A 92 -14.88 -2.70 2.65
N THR A 93 -13.96 -3.57 2.24
CA THR A 93 -14.17 -4.59 1.22
C THR A 93 -13.92 -5.99 1.79
N ASP A 94 -14.25 -7.01 1.04
CA ASP A 94 -14.01 -8.42 1.38
C ASP A 94 -12.77 -9.01 0.68
N GLN A 95 -11.88 -8.14 0.16
CA GLN A 95 -10.71 -8.55 -0.63
C GLN A 95 -9.46 -8.87 0.20
N GLY A 96 -9.49 -8.62 1.52
CA GLY A 96 -8.39 -9.00 2.41
C GLY A 96 -8.11 -10.52 2.42
N PRO A 97 -6.97 -11.02 2.85
CA PRO A 97 -5.83 -10.36 3.48
C PRO A 97 -4.70 -9.96 2.50
N TYR A 98 -4.88 -10.11 1.19
CA TYR A 98 -3.81 -9.90 0.19
C TYR A 98 -3.92 -8.55 -0.54
N GLN A 99 -5.02 -7.85 -0.38
CA GLN A 99 -5.26 -6.52 -0.95
C GLN A 99 -5.75 -5.57 0.14
N GLU A 100 -5.62 -4.28 -0.12
CA GLU A 100 -6.17 -3.23 0.74
C GLU A 100 -7.69 -3.42 0.83
N ASP A 101 -8.21 -3.49 2.02
CA ASP A 101 -9.62 -3.76 2.30
C ASP A 101 -10.33 -2.64 3.06
N VAL A 102 -9.59 -1.60 3.48
CA VAL A 102 -10.12 -0.45 4.20
C VAL A 102 -9.66 0.85 3.55
N PHE A 103 -10.59 1.72 3.27
CA PHE A 103 -10.35 3.01 2.64
C PHE A 103 -11.05 4.14 3.40
N PHE A 104 -10.36 5.26 3.56
CA PHE A 104 -10.95 6.51 4.04
C PHE A 104 -11.39 7.33 2.83
N ALA A 105 -12.68 7.64 2.73
CA ALA A 105 -13.24 8.48 1.68
C ALA A 105 -13.61 9.84 2.27
N LEU A 106 -12.92 10.88 1.84
CA LEU A 106 -13.25 12.26 2.16
C LEU A 106 -14.07 12.82 1.00
N GLY A 107 -15.36 13.09 1.24
CA GLY A 107 -16.30 13.61 0.26
C GLY A 107 -16.52 15.10 0.42
N GLY A 108 -16.52 15.81 -0.69
CA GLY A 108 -16.89 17.22 -0.79
C GLY A 108 -18.11 17.43 -1.69
N LEU A 109 -18.42 18.69 -1.94
CA LEU A 109 -19.48 19.07 -2.88
C LEU A 109 -19.12 18.68 -4.31
N ASP A 110 -20.12 18.47 -5.16
CA ASP A 110 -19.97 18.20 -6.60
C ASP A 110 -19.24 16.90 -6.93
N GLY A 111 -19.25 15.91 -6.01
CA GLY A 111 -18.60 14.62 -6.23
C GLY A 111 -17.08 14.68 -6.20
N LYS A 112 -16.49 15.79 -5.76
CA LYS A 112 -15.06 15.88 -5.48
C LYS A 112 -14.74 15.16 -4.18
N GLY A 113 -13.63 14.47 -4.16
CA GLY A 113 -13.21 13.75 -2.97
C GLY A 113 -11.81 13.20 -3.10
N CYS A 114 -11.38 12.52 -2.05
CA CYS A 114 -10.12 11.81 -2.02
C CYS A 114 -10.32 10.47 -1.32
N LEU A 115 -9.90 9.39 -1.97
CA LEU A 115 -9.96 8.04 -1.43
C LEU A 115 -8.56 7.64 -0.94
N VAL A 116 -8.40 7.45 0.35
CA VAL A 116 -7.10 7.15 0.97
C VAL A 116 -7.10 5.72 1.51
N PRO A 117 -6.24 4.82 1.00
CA PRO A 117 -6.06 3.49 1.53
C PRO A 117 -5.56 3.51 2.98
N HIS A 118 -5.93 2.49 3.75
CA HIS A 118 -5.60 2.40 5.17
C HIS A 118 -4.09 2.46 5.43
N GLU A 119 -3.28 1.75 4.64
CA GLU A 119 -1.82 1.79 4.79
C GLU A 119 -1.26 3.22 4.63
N ALA A 120 -1.76 3.96 3.65
CA ALA A 120 -1.38 5.35 3.43
C ALA A 120 -1.91 6.26 4.58
N ALA A 121 -3.13 6.03 5.06
CA ALA A 121 -3.72 6.77 6.17
C ALA A 121 -2.91 6.57 7.47
N VAL A 122 -2.45 5.36 7.77
CA VAL A 122 -1.59 5.07 8.92
C VAL A 122 -0.23 5.77 8.77
N ARG A 123 0.39 5.68 7.60
CA ARG A 123 1.69 6.30 7.32
C ARG A 123 1.66 7.81 7.46
N THR A 124 0.58 8.46 7.02
CA THR A 124 0.40 9.92 7.08
C THR A 124 -0.28 10.41 8.36
N LYS A 125 -0.64 9.49 9.28
CA LYS A 125 -1.42 9.80 10.50
C LYS A 125 -2.74 10.53 10.20
N LEU A 126 -3.38 10.16 9.10
CA LEU A 126 -4.60 10.81 8.64
C LEU A 126 -5.70 10.82 9.73
N LEU A 127 -5.87 9.73 10.47
CA LEU A 127 -6.91 9.64 11.49
C LEU A 127 -6.70 10.66 12.62
N ASP A 128 -5.45 10.90 13.05
CA ASP A 128 -5.12 11.90 14.08
C ASP A 128 -5.49 13.32 13.59
N GLU A 129 -5.20 13.62 12.31
CA GLU A 129 -5.58 14.89 11.67
C GLU A 129 -7.11 15.04 11.57
N LEU A 130 -7.81 13.96 11.19
CA LEU A 130 -9.27 13.98 11.12
C LEU A 130 -9.91 14.22 12.48
N GLN A 131 -9.45 13.55 13.53
CA GLN A 131 -9.95 13.75 14.91
C GLN A 131 -9.70 15.17 15.41
N THR A 132 -8.58 15.77 15.03
CA THR A 132 -8.23 17.15 15.43
C THR A 132 -9.08 18.17 14.69
N ARG A 133 -9.31 18.00 13.40
CA ARG A 133 -9.95 19.00 12.52
C ARG A 133 -11.48 18.88 12.46
N PHE A 134 -12.01 17.68 12.70
CA PHE A 134 -13.45 17.39 12.59
C PHE A 134 -14.05 16.98 13.95
N PRO A 135 -14.36 17.95 14.82
CA PRO A 135 -14.97 17.67 16.12
C PRO A 135 -16.32 16.94 15.94
N GLY A 136 -16.54 15.92 16.75
CA GLY A 136 -17.73 15.06 16.64
C GLY A 136 -17.59 13.89 15.68
N LEU A 137 -16.36 13.58 15.23
CA LEU A 137 -16.06 12.35 14.54
C LEU A 137 -16.44 11.15 15.42
N ASP A 138 -17.12 10.15 14.84
CA ASP A 138 -17.63 8.98 15.57
C ASP A 138 -16.56 7.88 15.65
N ASP A 139 -15.80 7.90 16.74
CA ASP A 139 -14.76 6.89 17.02
C ASP A 139 -15.34 5.48 17.14
N SER A 140 -16.60 5.34 17.55
CA SER A 140 -17.24 4.02 17.66
C SER A 140 -17.47 3.41 16.29
N MET A 141 -17.81 4.23 15.30
CA MET A 141 -17.94 3.80 13.91
C MET A 141 -16.58 3.50 13.28
N VAL A 142 -15.53 4.24 13.63
CA VAL A 142 -14.14 3.90 13.23
C VAL A 142 -13.75 2.51 13.71
N ILE A 143 -13.95 2.22 15.00
CA ILE A 143 -13.63 0.91 15.59
C ILE A 143 -14.45 -0.20 14.89
N LYS A 144 -15.73 0.04 14.64
CA LYS A 144 -16.60 -0.90 13.96
C LYS A 144 -16.15 -1.17 12.53
N ALA A 145 -15.74 -0.14 11.80
CA ALA A 145 -15.22 -0.26 10.45
C ALA A 145 -13.93 -1.08 10.42
N MET A 146 -12.98 -0.81 11.32
CA MET A 146 -11.71 -1.54 11.42
C MET A 146 -11.88 -3.03 11.77
N GLY A 147 -13.00 -3.41 12.38
CA GLY A 147 -13.34 -4.81 12.66
C GLY A 147 -14.19 -5.48 11.57
N SER A 148 -14.56 -4.79 10.50
CA SER A 148 -15.40 -5.32 9.42
C SER A 148 -14.55 -6.09 8.40
N THR A 149 -15.02 -7.28 8.02
CA THR A 149 -14.43 -8.14 6.98
C THR A 149 -15.34 -8.30 5.76
N SER A 150 -16.27 -7.40 5.58
CA SER A 150 -17.27 -7.44 4.52
C SER A 150 -17.43 -6.08 3.85
N ASN A 151 -18.03 -6.08 2.66
CA ASN A 151 -18.31 -4.84 1.92
C ASN A 151 -19.32 -3.98 2.68
N ASN A 152 -18.84 -2.90 3.27
CA ASN A 152 -19.64 -1.96 4.04
C ASN A 152 -19.15 -0.51 3.87
N THR A 153 -20.01 0.43 4.22
CA THR A 153 -19.68 1.86 4.28
C THR A 153 -20.12 2.41 5.62
N PHE A 154 -19.21 3.06 6.32
CA PHE A 154 -19.43 3.64 7.65
C PHE A 154 -19.26 5.15 7.58
N LEU A 155 -20.33 5.90 7.84
CA LEU A 155 -20.27 7.36 7.99
C LEU A 155 -19.69 7.67 9.37
N ILE A 156 -18.51 8.31 9.39
CA ILE A 156 -17.81 8.65 10.64
C ILE A 156 -17.91 10.14 10.97
N TRP A 157 -18.16 10.99 9.99
CA TRP A 157 -18.42 12.41 10.20
C TRP A 157 -19.21 13.01 9.05
N LYS A 158 -20.06 13.98 9.37
CA LYS A 158 -20.79 14.78 8.39
C LYS A 158 -20.97 16.21 8.89
N LYS A 159 -20.77 17.16 7.99
CA LYS A 159 -20.99 18.57 8.25
C LYS A 159 -22.47 18.84 8.52
N LEU A 160 -22.73 19.52 9.63
CA LEU A 160 -24.08 19.97 9.94
C LEU A 160 -24.40 21.19 9.08
N SER A 161 -25.48 21.09 8.30
CA SER A 161 -26.02 22.19 7.48
C SER A 161 -26.74 23.21 8.37
#